data_487616e0f741ea2892792fb7d8467723
#
_entry.id   487616e0f741ea2892792fb7d8467723
#
_cell.length_a   1.000
_cell.length_b   1.000
_cell.length_c   1.000
_cell.angle_alpha   90.00
_cell.angle_beta   90.00
_cell.angle_gamma   90.00
#
_symmetry.space_group_name_H-M   'P 1'
#
loop_
_entity.id
_entity.type
_entity.pdbx_description
1 polymer ?
#
loop_
_entity_poly.entity_id
_entity_poly.type
_entity_poly.pdbx_seq_one_letter_code
_entity_poly.pdbx_strand_id
1 'polypeptide(L)'
;MTNYSIEVQNLVKFFGRRLIFNDINYSFNCSTVYGISGPNGSGKSTFVKILSCIISPTKGKVVHKADNKIIEEEKLHNHIGFVSPYLFLYDEFTAEENLIHFSKIRGKIFEQEYSNFLLNEFNLLERKNDQIKGYSSGMKQRLKFVFALLHNPEVLIFDEPTSNLDNNGKEKVYEFINKLKKEKLIIIASNEDTDLSYCEKILELEKYKNK
;
A
#
# COMPACT_ATOMS: atom_id res chain seq x y z
N MET A 1 -13.56 -14.81 6.08
CA MET A 1 -12.67 -13.94 5.23
C MET A 1 -13.58 -13.13 4.31
N THR A 2 -13.38 -11.82 4.26
CA THR A 2 -14.12 -10.92 3.36
C THR A 2 -13.61 -11.13 1.93
N ASN A 3 -14.51 -11.38 0.99
CA ASN A 3 -14.14 -11.48 -0.42
C ASN A 3 -14.02 -10.07 -1.01
N TYR A 4 -12.78 -9.56 -1.09
CA TYR A 4 -12.52 -8.21 -1.59
C TYR A 4 -12.06 -8.22 -3.04
N SER A 5 -12.57 -7.30 -3.84
CA SER A 5 -12.13 -7.10 -5.22
C SER A 5 -12.06 -5.63 -5.60
N ILE A 6 -11.19 -5.32 -6.57
CA ILE A 6 -11.06 -3.99 -7.19
C ILE A 6 -11.22 -4.17 -8.69
N GLU A 7 -12.19 -3.47 -9.28
CA GLU A 7 -12.42 -3.44 -10.73
C GLU A 7 -12.00 -2.10 -11.30
N VAL A 8 -11.12 -2.14 -12.28
CA VAL A 8 -10.66 -0.97 -13.05
C VAL A 8 -11.33 -1.01 -14.40
N GLN A 9 -12.04 0.06 -14.77
CA GLN A 9 -12.86 0.12 -15.98
C GLN A 9 -12.50 1.36 -16.82
N ASN A 10 -11.96 1.13 -18.03
CA ASN A 10 -11.60 2.14 -19.03
C ASN A 10 -10.76 3.29 -18.45
N LEU A 11 -9.80 2.94 -17.58
CA LEU A 11 -9.06 3.91 -16.79
C LEU A 11 -8.06 4.69 -17.65
N VAL A 12 -8.17 6.02 -17.61
CA VAL A 12 -7.28 6.95 -18.32
C VAL A 12 -6.75 7.99 -17.36
N LYS A 13 -5.46 8.30 -17.43
CA LYS A 13 -4.86 9.38 -16.65
C LYS A 13 -3.98 10.29 -17.51
N PHE A 14 -4.26 11.58 -17.40
CA PHE A 14 -3.41 12.66 -17.90
C PHE A 14 -2.97 13.55 -16.72
N PHE A 15 -1.77 14.13 -16.84
CA PHE A 15 -1.35 15.31 -16.10
C PHE A 15 -1.10 16.45 -17.10
N GLY A 16 -1.99 17.42 -17.13
CA GLY A 16 -2.02 18.43 -18.20
C GLY A 16 -2.18 17.75 -19.57
N ARG A 17 -1.19 17.92 -20.44
CA ARG A 17 -1.16 17.30 -21.78
C ARG A 17 -0.42 15.95 -21.82
N ARG A 18 0.20 15.53 -20.74
CA ARG A 18 0.98 14.30 -20.69
C ARG A 18 0.08 13.11 -20.37
N LEU A 19 -0.05 12.19 -21.31
CA LEU A 19 -0.67 10.89 -21.08
C LEU A 19 0.23 10.04 -20.17
N ILE A 20 -0.34 9.45 -19.13
CA ILE A 20 0.33 8.51 -18.23
C ILE A 20 -0.01 7.09 -18.63
N PHE A 21 -1.29 6.78 -18.77
CA PHE A 21 -1.81 5.52 -19.29
C PHE A 21 -3.22 5.70 -19.86
N ASN A 22 -3.60 4.82 -20.76
CA ASN A 22 -4.87 4.86 -21.48
C ASN A 22 -5.54 3.49 -21.49
N ASP A 23 -6.85 3.48 -21.24
CA ASP A 23 -7.76 2.32 -21.37
C ASP A 23 -7.31 1.08 -20.59
N ILE A 24 -6.96 1.26 -19.29
CA ILE A 24 -6.70 0.11 -18.43
C ILE A 24 -8.04 -0.49 -18.01
N ASN A 25 -8.19 -1.78 -18.31
CA ASN A 25 -9.27 -2.63 -17.83
C ASN A 25 -8.64 -3.81 -17.10
N TYR A 26 -8.89 -3.94 -15.79
CA TYR A 26 -8.27 -4.97 -14.97
C TYR A 26 -9.06 -5.27 -13.71
N SER A 27 -8.92 -6.50 -13.19
CA SER A 27 -9.57 -6.91 -11.94
C SER A 27 -8.56 -7.52 -10.97
N PHE A 28 -8.60 -7.05 -9.73
CA PHE A 28 -7.82 -7.56 -8.61
C PHE A 28 -8.77 -8.29 -7.64
N ASN A 29 -8.38 -9.47 -7.19
CA ASN A 29 -9.19 -10.28 -6.28
C ASN A 29 -8.37 -10.66 -5.04
N CYS A 30 -9.05 -10.89 -3.92
CA CYS A 30 -8.42 -11.31 -2.67
C CYS A 30 -7.58 -12.60 -2.84
N SER A 31 -6.74 -12.88 -1.84
CA SER A 31 -5.86 -14.05 -1.79
C SER A 31 -4.90 -14.16 -2.98
N THR A 32 -4.50 -13.04 -3.55
CA THR A 32 -3.54 -12.95 -4.66
C THR A 32 -2.62 -11.75 -4.46
N VAL A 33 -1.34 -11.92 -4.75
CA VAL A 33 -0.36 -10.83 -4.80
C VAL A 33 -0.18 -10.37 -6.24
N TYR A 34 -0.49 -9.10 -6.49
CA TYR A 34 -0.36 -8.48 -7.81
C TYR A 34 0.85 -7.55 -7.86
N GLY A 35 1.61 -7.65 -8.94
CA GLY A 35 2.68 -6.70 -9.27
C GLY A 35 2.20 -5.66 -10.30
N ILE A 36 2.58 -4.41 -10.07
CA ILE A 36 2.46 -3.34 -11.07
C ILE A 36 3.87 -3.00 -11.51
N SER A 37 4.25 -3.41 -12.72
CA SER A 37 5.59 -3.25 -13.25
C SER A 37 5.70 -2.13 -14.29
N GLY A 38 6.92 -1.64 -14.45
CA GLY A 38 7.31 -0.65 -15.44
C GLY A 38 8.47 0.21 -14.95
N PRO A 39 9.22 0.86 -15.86
CA PRO A 39 10.36 1.69 -15.51
C PRO A 39 9.94 2.93 -14.68
N ASN A 40 10.93 3.64 -14.18
CA ASN A 40 10.69 4.90 -13.47
C ASN A 40 9.96 5.89 -14.39
N GLY A 41 8.94 6.56 -13.85
CA GLY A 41 8.08 7.47 -14.65
C GLY A 41 7.05 6.76 -15.53
N SER A 42 6.86 5.43 -15.42
CA SER A 42 5.80 4.69 -16.14
C SER A 42 4.39 4.98 -15.64
N GLY A 43 4.24 5.52 -14.43
CA GLY A 43 2.95 5.81 -13.83
C GLY A 43 2.54 4.85 -12.70
N LYS A 44 3.41 3.94 -12.23
CA LYS A 44 3.13 2.99 -11.16
C LYS A 44 2.54 3.66 -9.91
N SER A 45 3.25 4.64 -9.35
CA SER A 45 2.77 5.39 -8.18
C SER A 45 1.46 6.13 -8.44
N THR A 46 1.27 6.63 -9.67
CA THR A 46 0.00 7.26 -10.08
C THR A 46 -1.14 6.24 -10.08
N PHE A 47 -0.89 5.07 -10.65
CA PHE A 47 -1.89 4.01 -10.74
C PHE A 47 -2.31 3.50 -9.35
N VAL A 48 -1.35 3.18 -8.48
CA VAL A 48 -1.69 2.72 -7.12
C VAL A 48 -2.35 3.81 -6.27
N LYS A 49 -2.03 5.09 -6.47
CA LYS A 49 -2.75 6.20 -5.83
C LYS A 49 -4.19 6.32 -6.33
N ILE A 50 -4.46 6.02 -7.61
CA ILE A 50 -5.83 5.96 -8.13
C ILE A 50 -6.57 4.75 -7.54
N LEU A 51 -5.93 3.57 -7.47
CA LEU A 51 -6.50 2.39 -6.81
C LEU A 51 -6.85 2.67 -5.34
N SER A 52 -6.06 3.51 -4.66
CA SER A 52 -6.30 3.89 -3.25
C SER A 52 -7.25 5.09 -3.10
N CYS A 53 -7.84 5.59 -4.19
CA CYS A 53 -8.68 6.80 -4.22
C CYS A 53 -8.00 8.06 -3.65
N ILE A 54 -6.66 8.11 -3.62
CA ILE A 54 -5.88 9.30 -3.21
C ILE A 54 -5.91 10.37 -4.31
N ILE A 55 -5.96 9.95 -5.59
CA ILE A 55 -6.11 10.84 -6.73
C ILE A 55 -7.16 10.29 -7.70
N SER A 56 -7.93 11.18 -8.34
CA SER A 56 -8.95 10.79 -9.30
C SER A 56 -8.35 10.47 -10.68
N PRO A 57 -8.91 9.51 -11.43
CA PRO A 57 -8.59 9.30 -12.83
C PRO A 57 -9.07 10.48 -13.70
N THR A 58 -8.59 10.58 -14.94
CA THR A 58 -9.11 11.55 -15.91
C THR A 58 -10.40 11.04 -16.58
N LYS A 59 -10.44 9.72 -16.87
CA LYS A 59 -11.63 8.99 -17.36
C LYS A 59 -11.63 7.59 -16.79
N GLY A 60 -12.78 6.94 -16.88
CA GLY A 60 -12.97 5.60 -16.31
C GLY A 60 -13.26 5.66 -14.81
N LYS A 61 -13.23 4.51 -14.18
CA LYS A 61 -13.49 4.39 -12.74
C LYS A 61 -12.80 3.19 -12.13
N VAL A 62 -12.63 3.26 -10.80
CA VAL A 62 -12.21 2.15 -9.95
C VAL A 62 -13.37 1.83 -9.02
N VAL A 63 -13.76 0.57 -8.93
CA VAL A 63 -14.86 0.10 -8.09
C VAL A 63 -14.33 -0.91 -7.10
N HIS A 64 -14.50 -0.63 -5.83
CA HIS A 64 -14.15 -1.54 -4.73
C HIS A 64 -15.39 -2.29 -4.25
N LYS A 65 -15.23 -3.59 -4.03
CA LYS A 65 -16.32 -4.45 -3.53
C LYS A 65 -15.81 -5.31 -2.37
N ALA A 66 -16.63 -5.40 -1.32
CA ALA A 66 -16.47 -6.37 -0.24
C ALA A 66 -17.73 -7.25 -0.22
N ASP A 67 -17.56 -8.57 -0.28
CA ASP A 67 -18.65 -9.55 -0.34
C ASP A 67 -19.71 -9.18 -1.41
N ASN A 68 -19.23 -8.80 -2.60
CA ASN A 68 -20.01 -8.35 -3.77
C ASN A 68 -20.79 -7.04 -3.57
N LYS A 69 -20.62 -6.34 -2.45
CA LYS A 69 -21.22 -5.02 -2.22
C LYS A 69 -20.22 -3.92 -2.54
N ILE A 70 -20.66 -2.91 -3.29
CA ILE A 70 -19.82 -1.74 -3.60
C ILE A 70 -19.57 -0.97 -2.33
N ILE A 71 -18.30 -0.59 -2.12
CA ILE A 71 -17.87 0.27 -1.01
C ILE A 71 -17.87 1.70 -1.50
N GLU A 72 -18.49 2.60 -0.74
CA GLU A 72 -18.47 4.03 -0.98
C GLU A 72 -17.06 4.60 -0.84
N GLU A 73 -16.70 5.55 -1.69
CA GLU A 73 -15.34 6.11 -1.76
C GLU A 73 -14.87 6.66 -0.40
N GLU A 74 -15.78 7.32 0.33
CA GLU A 74 -15.48 7.88 1.66
C GLU A 74 -15.12 6.84 2.71
N LYS A 75 -15.55 5.59 2.53
CA LYS A 75 -15.28 4.47 3.45
C LYS A 75 -14.02 3.68 3.07
N LEU A 76 -13.47 3.88 1.88
CA LEU A 76 -12.33 3.10 1.38
C LEU A 76 -11.10 3.20 2.26
N HIS A 77 -10.89 4.33 2.92
CA HIS A 77 -9.79 4.49 3.86
C HIS A 77 -9.79 3.45 5.00
N ASN A 78 -10.95 2.88 5.36
CA ASN A 78 -11.02 1.81 6.37
C ASN A 78 -10.59 0.44 5.84
N HIS A 79 -10.60 0.25 4.53
CA HIS A 79 -10.34 -1.02 3.88
C HIS A 79 -8.94 -1.12 3.27
N ILE A 80 -8.23 0.00 3.12
CA ILE A 80 -6.95 0.08 2.41
C ILE A 80 -5.83 0.49 3.36
N GLY A 81 -4.79 -0.33 3.41
CA GLY A 81 -3.48 0.02 3.96
C GLY A 81 -2.53 0.41 2.82
N PHE A 82 -1.96 1.60 2.90
CA PHE A 82 -1.10 2.14 1.85
C PHE A 82 0.30 2.45 2.37
N VAL A 83 1.33 1.89 1.74
CA VAL A 83 2.74 2.21 1.99
C VAL A 83 3.30 2.93 0.77
N SER A 84 3.95 4.07 0.99
CA SER A 84 4.58 4.84 -0.06
C SER A 84 5.86 5.49 0.45
N PRO A 85 6.88 5.72 -0.39
CA PRO A 85 8.05 6.51 -0.04
C PRO A 85 7.69 7.91 0.47
N TYR A 86 6.59 8.46 -0.05
CA TYR A 86 6.11 9.82 0.27
C TYR A 86 5.22 9.92 1.50
N LEU A 87 5.00 8.83 2.23
CA LEU A 87 4.29 8.89 3.51
C LEU A 87 5.19 9.56 4.55
N PHE A 88 4.75 10.70 5.07
CA PHE A 88 5.43 11.43 6.12
C PHE A 88 4.97 10.97 7.50
N LEU A 89 5.93 10.82 8.40
CA LEU A 89 5.72 10.58 9.82
C LEU A 89 6.05 11.86 10.56
N TYR A 90 5.43 12.09 11.70
CA TYR A 90 5.74 13.25 12.53
C TYR A 90 7.04 13.00 13.30
N ASP A 91 8.13 13.60 12.86
CA ASP A 91 9.49 13.34 13.34
C ASP A 91 9.69 13.70 14.83
N GLU A 92 8.94 14.66 15.36
CA GLU A 92 9.00 15.08 16.75
C GLU A 92 8.22 14.17 17.71
N PHE A 93 7.37 13.31 17.20
CA PHE A 93 6.64 12.31 17.99
C PHE A 93 7.40 10.99 18.01
N THR A 94 7.14 10.20 19.05
CA THR A 94 7.56 8.80 19.11
C THR A 94 6.79 7.94 18.12
N ALA A 95 7.24 6.71 17.86
CA ALA A 95 6.48 5.80 17.03
C ALA A 95 5.10 5.52 17.61
N GLU A 96 5.01 5.29 18.93
CA GLU A 96 3.74 5.02 19.61
C GLU A 96 2.78 6.21 19.54
N GLU A 97 3.26 7.43 19.80
CA GLU A 97 2.45 8.65 19.66
C GLU A 97 1.91 8.84 18.25
N ASN A 98 2.78 8.63 17.22
CA ASN A 98 2.35 8.66 15.83
C ASN A 98 1.21 7.66 15.56
N LEU A 99 1.31 6.41 16.03
CA LEU A 99 0.29 5.37 15.84
C LEU A 99 -1.02 5.71 16.59
N ILE A 100 -0.93 6.26 17.81
CA ILE A 100 -2.09 6.75 18.57
C ILE A 100 -2.82 7.87 17.81
N HIS A 101 -2.07 8.87 17.32
CA HIS A 101 -2.65 9.97 16.54
C HIS A 101 -3.29 9.49 15.26
N PHE A 102 -2.65 8.56 14.55
CA PHE A 102 -3.19 7.96 13.34
C PHE A 102 -4.52 7.23 13.60
N SER A 103 -4.60 6.44 14.68
CA SER A 103 -5.85 5.77 15.08
C SER A 103 -6.95 6.78 15.38
N LYS A 104 -6.65 7.86 16.11
CA LYS A 104 -7.60 8.93 16.43
C LYS A 104 -8.13 9.64 15.19
N ILE A 105 -7.25 9.98 14.24
CA ILE A 105 -7.64 10.63 12.96
C ILE A 105 -8.60 9.73 12.17
N ARG A 106 -8.43 8.42 12.25
CA ARG A 106 -9.32 7.42 11.61
C ARG A 106 -10.60 7.14 12.40
N GLY A 107 -10.79 7.76 13.57
CA GLY A 107 -11.94 7.47 14.44
C GLY A 107 -11.92 6.05 15.01
N LYS A 108 -10.73 5.43 15.12
CA LYS A 108 -10.54 4.08 15.66
C LYS A 108 -9.96 4.13 17.07
N ILE A 109 -10.33 3.14 17.88
CA ILE A 109 -9.69 2.91 19.17
C ILE A 109 -8.28 2.40 18.93
N PHE A 110 -7.30 2.95 19.65
CA PHE A 110 -5.93 2.47 19.58
C PHE A 110 -5.81 1.18 20.40
N GLU A 111 -5.43 0.10 19.74
CA GLU A 111 -5.23 -1.22 20.38
C GLU A 111 -3.75 -1.43 20.66
N GLN A 112 -3.35 -1.23 21.91
CA GLN A 112 -1.95 -1.28 22.35
C GLN A 112 -1.29 -2.63 22.06
N GLU A 113 -1.99 -3.75 22.34
CA GLU A 113 -1.44 -5.10 22.15
C GLU A 113 -1.19 -5.38 20.67
N TYR A 114 -2.13 -5.05 19.81
CA TYR A 114 -1.97 -5.21 18.36
C TYR A 114 -0.89 -4.30 17.79
N SER A 115 -0.80 -3.07 18.25
CA SER A 115 0.28 -2.16 17.90
C SER A 115 1.66 -2.71 18.30
N ASN A 116 1.79 -3.21 19.52
CA ASN A 116 3.03 -3.82 20.01
C ASN A 116 3.39 -5.08 19.19
N PHE A 117 2.41 -5.91 18.85
CA PHE A 117 2.61 -7.07 17.98
C PHE A 117 3.18 -6.63 16.62
N LEU A 118 2.57 -5.64 15.95
CA LEU A 118 3.07 -5.14 14.67
C LEU A 118 4.47 -4.53 14.79
N LEU A 119 4.71 -3.72 15.81
CA LEU A 119 6.04 -3.14 16.05
C LEU A 119 7.11 -4.22 16.25
N ASN A 120 6.76 -5.32 16.94
CA ASN A 120 7.67 -6.47 17.12
C ASN A 120 7.94 -7.19 15.79
N GLU A 121 6.92 -7.46 14.97
CA GLU A 121 7.08 -8.09 13.65
C GLU A 121 8.06 -7.31 12.75
N PHE A 122 8.09 -5.98 12.87
CA PHE A 122 8.99 -5.11 12.12
C PHE A 122 10.25 -4.68 12.87
N ASN A 123 10.59 -5.35 14.01
CA ASN A 123 11.77 -5.07 14.84
C ASN A 123 11.87 -3.58 15.28
N LEU A 124 10.76 -3.02 15.73
CA LEU A 124 10.65 -1.64 16.18
C LEU A 124 10.14 -1.50 17.62
N LEU A 125 9.72 -2.60 18.27
CA LEU A 125 9.08 -2.56 19.58
C LEU A 125 9.94 -1.90 20.67
N GLU A 126 11.22 -2.23 20.73
CA GLU A 126 12.16 -1.66 21.71
C GLU A 126 12.42 -0.16 21.51
N ARG A 127 12.14 0.35 20.31
CA ARG A 127 12.36 1.73 19.94
C ARG A 127 11.06 2.54 19.86
N LYS A 128 9.91 1.96 20.28
CA LYS A 128 8.59 2.59 20.12
C LYS A 128 8.45 3.94 20.81
N ASN A 129 9.21 4.16 21.90
CA ASN A 129 9.22 5.40 22.68
C ASN A 129 10.28 6.41 22.20
N ASP A 130 11.06 6.07 21.18
CA ASP A 130 12.03 7.00 20.60
C ASP A 130 11.35 7.90 19.55
N GLN A 131 11.76 9.15 19.50
CA GLN A 131 11.29 10.09 18.49
C GLN A 131 11.71 9.63 17.08
N ILE A 132 10.79 9.78 16.11
CA ILE A 132 11.01 9.35 14.72
C ILE A 132 12.21 10.01 14.06
N LYS A 133 12.57 11.23 14.47
CA LYS A 133 13.80 11.90 13.96
C LYS A 133 15.07 11.08 14.21
N GLY A 134 15.11 10.26 15.25
CA GLY A 134 16.22 9.36 15.57
C GLY A 134 16.20 8.03 14.82
N TYR A 135 15.16 7.76 14.00
CA TYR A 135 15.05 6.54 13.21
C TYR A 135 15.89 6.60 11.94
N SER A 136 16.54 5.48 11.59
CA SER A 136 17.15 5.33 10.27
C SER A 136 16.09 5.32 9.17
N SER A 137 16.51 5.51 7.90
CA SER A 137 15.59 5.43 6.75
C SER A 137 14.87 4.08 6.69
N GLY A 138 15.58 2.97 6.97
CA GLY A 138 15.00 1.64 7.02
C GLY A 138 14.01 1.45 8.18
N MET A 139 14.28 2.03 9.36
CA MET A 139 13.33 2.02 10.48
C MET A 139 12.06 2.81 10.12
N LYS A 140 12.22 4.00 9.52
CA LYS A 140 11.08 4.79 9.04
C LYS A 140 10.26 4.03 7.99
N GLN A 141 10.92 3.33 7.07
CA GLN A 141 10.23 2.52 6.05
C GLN A 141 9.46 1.36 6.70
N ARG A 142 10.07 0.62 7.63
CA ARG A 142 9.38 -0.45 8.36
C ARG A 142 8.19 0.06 9.19
N LEU A 143 8.30 1.25 9.80
CA LEU A 143 7.20 1.84 10.54
C LEU A 143 6.00 2.18 9.64
N LYS A 144 6.21 2.54 8.36
CA LYS A 144 5.11 2.76 7.40
C LYS A 144 4.26 1.51 7.18
N PHE A 145 4.86 0.31 7.24
CA PHE A 145 4.09 -0.94 7.21
C PHE A 145 3.22 -1.09 8.46
N VAL A 146 3.75 -0.77 9.64
CA VAL A 146 2.95 -0.78 10.87
C VAL A 146 1.74 0.14 10.73
N PHE A 147 1.91 1.35 10.20
CA PHE A 147 0.80 2.28 9.92
C PHE A 147 -0.23 1.69 8.95
N ALA A 148 0.22 1.09 7.87
CA ALA A 148 -0.67 0.51 6.87
C ALA A 148 -1.50 -0.66 7.42
N LEU A 149 -0.98 -1.37 8.41
CA LEU A 149 -1.58 -2.57 9.00
C LEU A 149 -2.41 -2.31 10.25
N LEU A 150 -2.20 -1.17 10.93
CA LEU A 150 -2.74 -0.88 12.25
C LEU A 150 -4.28 -1.01 12.35
N HIS A 151 -4.99 -0.71 11.27
CA HIS A 151 -6.46 -0.80 11.21
C HIS A 151 -6.96 -2.10 10.55
N ASN A 152 -6.06 -3.09 10.38
CA ASN A 152 -6.33 -4.40 9.80
C ASN A 152 -7.12 -4.37 8.47
N PRO A 153 -6.63 -3.66 7.44
CA PRO A 153 -7.33 -3.51 6.16
C PRO A 153 -7.42 -4.82 5.37
N GLU A 154 -8.40 -4.95 4.49
CA GLU A 154 -8.54 -6.08 3.56
C GLU A 154 -7.60 -5.97 2.37
N VAL A 155 -7.20 -4.76 2.00
CA VAL A 155 -6.32 -4.47 0.86
C VAL A 155 -5.04 -3.80 1.35
N LEU A 156 -3.91 -4.28 0.85
CA LEU A 156 -2.61 -3.68 1.07
C LEU A 156 -2.01 -3.24 -0.26
N ILE A 157 -1.70 -1.97 -0.37
CA ILE A 157 -1.10 -1.39 -1.57
C ILE A 157 0.27 -0.82 -1.20
N PHE A 158 1.32 -1.31 -1.83
CA PHE A 158 2.70 -0.96 -1.57
C PHE A 158 3.34 -0.31 -2.80
N ASP A 159 3.76 0.93 -2.66
CA ASP A 159 4.50 1.68 -3.67
C ASP A 159 5.99 1.68 -3.29
N GLU A 160 6.82 0.97 -4.06
CA GLU A 160 8.26 0.75 -3.83
C GLU A 160 8.55 0.28 -2.39
N PRO A 161 8.00 -0.86 -1.94
CA PRO A 161 7.97 -1.28 -0.54
C PRO A 161 9.35 -1.48 0.08
N THR A 162 10.31 -1.94 -0.71
CA THR A 162 11.65 -2.29 -0.22
C THR A 162 12.68 -1.18 -0.38
N SER A 163 12.26 -0.02 -0.89
CA SER A 163 13.12 1.16 -0.99
C SER A 163 13.73 1.54 0.37
N ASN A 164 15.04 1.82 0.40
CA ASN A 164 15.79 2.17 1.60
C ASN A 164 15.90 1.06 2.68
N LEU A 165 15.57 -0.19 2.35
CA LEU A 165 15.78 -1.34 3.23
C LEU A 165 17.07 -2.06 2.88
N ASP A 166 17.77 -2.53 3.91
CA ASP A 166 18.82 -3.53 3.79
C ASP A 166 18.22 -4.92 3.52
N ASN A 167 19.05 -5.91 3.25
CA ASN A 167 18.58 -7.26 2.92
C ASN A 167 17.71 -7.86 4.02
N ASN A 168 18.06 -7.67 5.29
CA ASN A 168 17.28 -8.16 6.42
C ASN A 168 15.91 -7.48 6.48
N GLY A 169 15.85 -6.16 6.25
CA GLY A 169 14.59 -5.41 6.16
C GLY A 169 13.71 -5.86 5.00
N LYS A 170 14.30 -6.15 3.83
CA LYS A 170 13.57 -6.71 2.67
C LYS A 170 12.99 -8.09 2.99
N GLU A 171 13.79 -8.99 3.57
CA GLU A 171 13.34 -10.34 3.97
C GLU A 171 12.12 -10.26 4.91
N LYS A 172 12.17 -9.39 5.93
CA LYS A 172 11.05 -9.18 6.84
C LYS A 172 9.77 -8.74 6.15
N VAL A 173 9.87 -7.82 5.20
CA VAL A 173 8.70 -7.37 4.40
C VAL A 173 8.14 -8.54 3.59
N TYR A 174 8.97 -9.33 2.94
CA TYR A 174 8.52 -10.47 2.15
C TYR A 174 7.93 -11.61 3.00
N GLU A 175 8.52 -11.92 4.16
CA GLU A 175 7.94 -12.85 5.13
C GLU A 175 6.53 -12.41 5.52
N PHE A 176 6.35 -11.11 5.76
CA PHE A 176 5.07 -10.56 6.17
C PHE A 176 4.04 -10.60 5.03
N ILE A 177 4.44 -10.28 3.79
CA ILE A 177 3.60 -10.43 2.59
C ILE A 177 3.13 -11.89 2.47
N ASN A 178 4.06 -12.86 2.61
CA ASN A 178 3.73 -14.28 2.53
C ASN A 178 2.76 -14.76 3.61
N LYS A 179 2.83 -14.20 4.83
CA LYS A 179 1.86 -14.49 5.90
C LYS A 179 0.46 -13.99 5.54
N LEU A 180 0.35 -12.81 4.93
CA LEU A 180 -0.93 -12.13 4.68
C LEU A 180 -1.60 -12.50 3.36
N LYS A 181 -0.85 -13.00 2.36
CA LYS A 181 -1.36 -13.20 0.99
C LYS A 181 -2.57 -14.12 0.88
N LYS A 182 -2.78 -15.01 1.86
CA LYS A 182 -3.95 -15.92 1.88
C LYS A 182 -5.23 -15.23 2.33
N GLU A 183 -5.11 -14.10 3.03
CA GLU A 183 -6.24 -13.43 3.69
C GLU A 183 -6.55 -12.08 3.08
N LYS A 184 -5.59 -11.46 2.41
CA LYS A 184 -5.67 -10.08 1.92
C LYS A 184 -5.42 -10.00 0.41
N LEU A 185 -5.96 -8.96 -0.20
CA LEU A 185 -5.54 -8.52 -1.52
C LEU A 185 -4.28 -7.67 -1.37
N ILE A 186 -3.18 -8.06 -2.03
CA ILE A 186 -1.91 -7.33 -1.96
C ILE A 186 -1.52 -6.85 -3.36
N ILE A 187 -1.19 -5.57 -3.49
CA ILE A 187 -0.73 -4.95 -4.73
C ILE A 187 0.61 -4.28 -4.47
N ILE A 188 1.63 -4.65 -5.24
CA ILE A 188 3.00 -4.15 -5.14
C ILE A 188 3.36 -3.41 -6.42
N ALA A 189 3.62 -2.12 -6.34
CA ALA A 189 4.16 -1.33 -7.43
C ALA A 189 5.68 -1.23 -7.26
N SER A 190 6.44 -1.81 -8.17
CA SER A 190 7.91 -1.80 -8.09
C SER A 190 8.53 -1.90 -9.49
N ASN A 191 9.80 -1.48 -9.59
CA ASN A 191 10.67 -1.75 -10.73
C ASN A 191 11.76 -2.77 -10.38
N GLU A 192 11.82 -3.24 -9.13
CA GLU A 192 12.77 -4.27 -8.71
C GLU A 192 12.23 -5.68 -9.01
N ASP A 193 13.02 -6.49 -9.72
CA ASP A 193 12.64 -7.88 -10.04
C ASP A 193 12.41 -8.72 -8.78
N THR A 194 13.16 -8.42 -7.71
CA THR A 194 12.98 -9.10 -6.41
C THR A 194 11.58 -8.86 -5.83
N ASP A 195 11.06 -7.63 -5.86
CA ASP A 195 9.69 -7.33 -5.40
C ASP A 195 8.66 -8.06 -6.27
N LEU A 196 8.86 -8.02 -7.58
CA LEU A 196 7.94 -8.62 -8.55
C LEU A 196 7.95 -10.16 -8.51
N SER A 197 9.04 -10.78 -8.06
CA SER A 197 9.12 -12.24 -7.92
C SER A 197 8.18 -12.82 -6.85
N TYR A 198 7.70 -11.99 -5.93
CA TYR A 198 6.68 -12.37 -4.94
C TYR A 198 5.24 -12.24 -5.46
N CYS A 199 5.06 -11.69 -6.68
CA CYS A 199 3.76 -11.46 -7.28
C CYS A 199 3.32 -12.65 -8.14
N GLU A 200 2.07 -13.06 -7.99
CA GLU A 200 1.47 -14.15 -8.76
C GLU A 200 0.97 -13.69 -10.14
N LYS A 201 0.60 -12.40 -10.24
CA LYS A 201 0.15 -11.77 -11.48
C LYS A 201 0.79 -10.41 -11.62
N ILE A 202 1.21 -10.05 -12.83
CA ILE A 202 1.87 -8.77 -13.10
C ILE A 202 1.09 -7.98 -14.15
N LEU A 203 0.76 -6.74 -13.83
CA LEU A 203 0.24 -5.73 -14.75
C LEU A 203 1.38 -4.84 -15.21
N GLU A 204 1.74 -4.92 -16.48
CA GLU A 204 2.79 -4.11 -17.09
C GLU A 204 2.19 -2.79 -17.61
N LEU A 205 2.46 -1.67 -16.95
CA LEU A 205 1.86 -0.37 -17.32
C LEU A 205 2.34 0.17 -18.68
N GLU A 206 3.50 -0.25 -19.14
CA GLU A 206 3.99 0.20 -20.45
C GLU A 206 3.07 -0.19 -21.61
N LYS A 207 2.37 -1.32 -21.49
CA LYS A 207 1.40 -1.78 -22.50
C LYS A 207 0.22 -0.82 -22.69
N TYR A 208 0.03 0.13 -21.79
CA TYR A 208 -1.08 1.08 -21.78
C TYR A 208 -0.69 2.53 -22.11
N LYS A 209 0.56 2.79 -22.49
CA LYS A 209 1.02 4.14 -22.86
C LYS A 209 0.66 4.57 -24.28
N ASN A 210 0.53 3.61 -25.19
CA ASN A 210 0.45 3.87 -26.65
C ASN A 210 -0.85 3.34 -27.29
N LYS A 211 -1.91 3.19 -26.52
CA LYS A 211 -3.22 2.79 -27.10
C LYS A 211 -4.14 3.98 -27.27
#